data_bc06d5ad4f87ed572c6a783e0c6a0122
#
_entry.id   bc06d5ad4f87ed572c6a783e0c6a0122
#
_cell.length_a   1.000
_cell.length_b   1.000
_cell.length_c   1.000
_cell.angle_alpha   90.00
_cell.angle_beta   90.00
_cell.angle_gamma   90.00
#
_symmetry.space_group_name_H-M   'P 1'
#
loop_
_entity.id
_entity.type
_entity.pdbx_description
1 polymer ?
#
loop_
_entity_poly.entity_id
_entity_poly.type
_entity_poly.pdbx_seq_one_letter_code
_entity_poly.pdbx_strand_id
1 'polypeptide(L)'
;MDKRTGVLLELPEIENAGSSLRRLGREVELMLKDALDAYIQRDPNLAEQVILKDRDVDQLYNGMFRQFLTFMMEDPRNITACMHLHFIAKNIERMGDHVTSICEQVVFLATGELPSDPRPKGDLTSLDPDISLRK
;
A
#
# COMPACT_ATOMS: atom_id res chain seq x y z
N MET A 1 -7.57 -7.49 -17.57
CA MET A 1 -6.88 -6.21 -17.34
C MET A 1 -7.03 -5.24 -18.49
N ASP A 2 -7.04 -5.75 -19.74
CA ASP A 2 -7.03 -4.87 -20.92
C ASP A 2 -8.26 -3.98 -21.03
N LYS A 3 -9.43 -4.48 -20.70
CA LYS A 3 -10.66 -3.65 -20.72
C LYS A 3 -10.61 -2.50 -19.72
N ARG A 4 -10.04 -2.75 -18.53
CA ARG A 4 -9.90 -1.70 -17.53
C ARG A 4 -8.88 -0.66 -17.95
N THR A 5 -7.78 -1.11 -18.54
CA THR A 5 -6.75 -0.21 -19.04
C THR A 5 -7.29 0.69 -20.14
N GLY A 6 -8.10 0.14 -21.06
CA GLY A 6 -8.72 0.93 -22.12
C GLY A 6 -9.66 2.01 -21.61
N VAL A 7 -10.48 1.69 -20.60
CA VAL A 7 -11.37 2.66 -19.97
C VAL A 7 -10.58 3.77 -19.27
N LEU A 8 -9.49 3.40 -18.59
CA LEU A 8 -8.68 4.36 -17.84
C LEU A 8 -7.94 5.34 -18.73
N LEU A 9 -7.54 4.94 -19.93
CA LEU A 9 -6.81 5.79 -20.86
C LEU A 9 -7.68 6.87 -21.53
N GLU A 10 -8.99 6.78 -21.42
CA GLU A 10 -9.90 7.75 -22.03
C GLU A 10 -10.00 9.06 -21.24
N LEU A 11 -9.54 9.08 -19.98
CA LEU A 11 -9.68 10.24 -19.08
C LEU A 11 -8.30 10.71 -18.64
N PRO A 12 -7.85 11.91 -19.11
CA PRO A 12 -6.49 12.41 -18.79
C PRO A 12 -6.21 12.52 -17.29
N GLU A 13 -7.21 12.90 -16.50
CA GLU A 13 -7.06 13.02 -15.04
C GLU A 13 -6.76 11.67 -14.39
N ILE A 14 -7.27 10.60 -14.99
CA ILE A 14 -7.07 9.24 -14.51
C ILE A 14 -5.74 8.69 -14.97
N GLU A 15 -5.14 9.23 -16.02
CA GLU A 15 -3.77 8.89 -16.42
C GLU A 15 -2.77 9.25 -15.31
N ASN A 16 -2.94 10.42 -14.69
CA ASN A 16 -2.11 10.82 -13.55
C ASN A 16 -2.29 9.87 -12.36
N ALA A 17 -3.52 9.46 -12.12
CA ALA A 17 -3.81 8.48 -11.08
C ALA A 17 -3.19 7.11 -11.41
N GLY A 18 -3.18 6.74 -12.71
CA GLY A 18 -2.51 5.54 -13.18
C GLY A 18 -1.01 5.55 -12.95
N SER A 19 -0.37 6.72 -13.16
CA SER A 19 1.06 6.89 -12.88
C SER A 19 1.35 6.75 -11.38
N SER A 20 0.50 7.33 -10.53
CA SER A 20 0.63 7.18 -9.08
C SER A 20 0.44 5.74 -8.66
N LEU A 21 -0.47 5.02 -9.31
CA LEU A 21 -0.72 3.62 -9.04
C LEU A 21 0.49 2.75 -9.38
N ARG A 22 1.14 3.02 -10.52
CA ARG A 22 2.38 2.33 -10.90
C ARG A 22 3.48 2.59 -9.89
N ARG A 23 3.58 3.82 -9.40
CA ARG A 23 4.55 4.19 -8.39
C ARG A 23 4.29 3.41 -7.10
N LEU A 24 3.03 3.31 -6.67
CA LEU A 24 2.66 2.52 -5.50
C LEU A 24 3.08 1.07 -5.66
N GLY A 25 2.78 0.46 -6.81
CA GLY A 25 3.16 -0.92 -7.11
C GLY A 25 4.67 -1.13 -7.10
N ARG A 26 5.42 -0.17 -7.64
CA ARG A 26 6.88 -0.24 -7.66
C ARG A 26 7.47 -0.17 -6.26
N GLU A 27 6.93 0.70 -5.41
CA GLU A 27 7.39 0.81 -4.03
C GLU A 27 7.16 -0.48 -3.26
N VAL A 28 6.01 -1.12 -3.43
CA VAL A 28 5.71 -2.39 -2.78
C VAL A 28 6.60 -3.51 -3.34
N GLU A 29 6.87 -3.51 -4.64
CA GLU A 29 7.78 -4.47 -5.25
C GLU A 29 9.19 -4.38 -4.65
N LEU A 30 9.71 -3.17 -4.48
CA LEU A 30 11.01 -2.95 -3.85
C LEU A 30 10.99 -3.40 -2.39
N MET A 31 9.91 -3.13 -1.66
CA MET A 31 9.76 -3.61 -0.30
C MET A 31 9.81 -5.14 -0.25
N LEU A 32 9.13 -5.81 -1.16
CA LEU A 32 9.14 -7.27 -1.22
C LEU A 32 10.54 -7.82 -1.46
N LYS A 33 11.27 -7.22 -2.38
CA LYS A 33 12.66 -7.62 -2.66
C LYS A 33 13.53 -7.51 -1.42
N ASP A 34 13.45 -6.37 -0.74
CA ASP A 34 14.23 -6.13 0.47
C ASP A 34 13.79 -7.05 1.61
N ALA A 35 12.50 -7.35 1.71
CA ALA A 35 11.98 -8.26 2.72
C ALA A 35 12.52 -9.69 2.51
N LEU A 36 12.57 -10.14 1.25
CA LEU A 36 13.13 -11.46 0.93
C LEU A 36 14.61 -11.52 1.22
N ASP A 37 15.36 -10.46 0.91
CA ASP A 37 16.77 -10.36 1.24
C ASP A 37 16.98 -10.40 2.76
N ALA A 38 16.16 -9.66 3.50
CA ALA A 38 16.22 -9.66 4.96
C ALA A 38 15.94 -11.05 5.53
N TYR A 39 14.97 -11.75 4.95
CA TYR A 39 14.63 -13.11 5.38
C TYR A 39 15.79 -14.09 5.12
N ILE A 40 16.36 -14.04 3.91
CA ILE A 40 17.44 -14.94 3.52
C ILE A 40 18.68 -14.70 4.36
N GLN A 41 19.03 -13.44 4.60
CA GLN A 41 20.21 -13.04 5.34
C GLN A 41 19.98 -12.99 6.86
N ARG A 42 18.74 -13.13 7.29
CA ARG A 42 18.32 -13.00 8.69
C ARG A 42 18.77 -11.65 9.26
N ASP A 43 18.55 -10.60 8.50
CA ASP A 43 18.97 -9.24 8.82
C ASP A 43 17.79 -8.43 9.39
N PRO A 44 17.72 -8.28 10.72
CA PRO A 44 16.62 -7.52 11.33
C PRO A 44 16.68 -6.03 11.02
N ASN A 45 17.86 -5.48 10.77
CA ASN A 45 18.01 -4.06 10.45
C ASN A 45 17.39 -3.75 9.10
N LEU A 46 17.63 -4.59 8.10
CA LEU A 46 17.02 -4.43 6.79
C LEU A 46 15.50 -4.60 6.89
N ALA A 47 15.05 -5.58 7.66
CA ALA A 47 13.61 -5.80 7.88
C ALA A 47 12.94 -4.58 8.52
N GLU A 48 13.58 -3.96 9.50
CA GLU A 48 13.05 -2.75 10.13
C GLU A 48 12.97 -1.58 9.15
N GLN A 49 13.95 -1.46 8.26
CA GLN A 49 13.92 -0.43 7.22
C GLN A 49 12.74 -0.61 6.28
N VAL A 50 12.40 -1.84 5.93
CA VAL A 50 11.25 -2.13 5.09
C VAL A 50 9.95 -1.77 5.82
N ILE A 51 9.86 -2.09 7.11
CA ILE A 51 8.69 -1.75 7.92
C ILE A 51 8.49 -0.23 7.93
N LEU A 52 9.56 0.54 8.06
CA LEU A 52 9.48 2.00 8.04
C LEU A 52 9.04 2.53 6.67
N LYS A 53 9.46 1.90 5.59
CA LYS A 53 9.04 2.29 4.25
C LYS A 53 7.54 2.13 4.00
N ASP A 54 6.89 1.25 4.75
CA ASP A 54 5.44 1.08 4.62
C ASP A 54 4.67 2.35 4.96
N ARG A 55 5.25 3.24 5.76
CA ARG A 55 4.64 4.55 6.04
C ARG A 55 4.51 5.39 4.76
N ASP A 56 5.54 5.35 3.91
CA ASP A 56 5.51 6.07 2.64
C ASP A 56 4.46 5.50 1.71
N VAL A 57 4.31 4.18 1.70
CA VAL A 57 3.28 3.48 0.93
C VAL A 57 1.89 3.88 1.42
N ASP A 58 1.67 3.92 2.74
CA ASP A 58 0.40 4.33 3.32
C ASP A 58 0.06 5.79 2.95
N GLN A 59 1.04 6.69 3.02
CA GLN A 59 0.84 8.08 2.64
C GLN A 59 0.47 8.23 1.17
N LEU A 60 1.17 7.50 0.31
CA LEU A 60 0.91 7.51 -1.12
C LEU A 60 -0.49 6.96 -1.41
N TYR A 61 -0.86 5.87 -0.77
CA TYR A 61 -2.19 5.28 -0.91
C TYR A 61 -3.28 6.26 -0.46
N ASN A 62 -3.12 6.88 0.70
CA ASN A 62 -4.11 7.83 1.22
C ASN A 62 -4.25 9.06 0.32
N GLY A 63 -3.14 9.53 -0.25
CA GLY A 63 -3.17 10.62 -1.23
C GLY A 63 -3.96 10.26 -2.47
N MET A 64 -3.77 9.05 -2.97
CA MET A 64 -4.52 8.54 -4.11
C MET A 64 -6.01 8.41 -3.81
N PHE A 65 -6.35 7.92 -2.64
CA PHE A 65 -7.74 7.77 -2.22
C PHE A 65 -8.45 9.13 -2.22
N ARG A 66 -7.79 10.17 -1.71
CA ARG A 66 -8.34 11.52 -1.72
C ARG A 66 -8.52 12.06 -3.15
N GLN A 67 -7.59 11.78 -4.04
CA GLN A 67 -7.72 12.14 -5.45
C GLN A 67 -8.91 11.45 -6.09
N PHE A 68 -9.11 10.17 -5.82
CA PHE A 68 -10.24 9.42 -6.37
C PHE A 68 -11.57 10.02 -5.89
N LEU A 69 -11.66 10.37 -4.61
CA LEU A 69 -12.86 11.03 -4.09
C LEU A 69 -13.13 12.35 -4.80
N THR A 70 -12.10 13.14 -5.01
CA THR A 70 -12.22 14.42 -5.72
C THR A 70 -12.73 14.21 -7.15
N PHE A 71 -12.15 13.26 -7.88
CA PHE A 71 -12.56 12.97 -9.25
C PHE A 71 -14.02 12.50 -9.31
N MET A 72 -14.44 11.66 -8.37
CA MET A 72 -15.84 11.19 -8.32
C MET A 72 -16.81 12.32 -8.02
N MET A 73 -16.41 13.26 -7.17
CA MET A 73 -17.24 14.42 -6.83
C MET A 73 -17.34 15.41 -7.98
N GLU A 74 -16.27 15.57 -8.76
CA GLU A 74 -16.25 16.50 -9.89
C GLU A 74 -17.14 16.03 -11.04
N ASP A 75 -17.14 14.73 -11.31
CA ASP A 75 -17.89 14.17 -12.44
C ASP A 75 -18.35 12.75 -12.11
N PRO A 76 -19.66 12.52 -12.02
CA PRO A 76 -20.20 11.18 -11.77
C PRO A 76 -19.74 10.13 -12.78
N ARG A 77 -19.34 10.52 -13.99
CA ARG A 77 -18.83 9.59 -14.99
C ARG A 77 -17.50 8.99 -14.59
N ASN A 78 -16.78 9.63 -13.66
CA ASN A 78 -15.49 9.13 -13.16
C ASN A 78 -15.66 8.01 -12.12
N ILE A 79 -16.87 7.79 -11.60
CA ILE A 79 -17.07 6.86 -10.49
C ILE A 79 -16.59 5.45 -10.81
N THR A 80 -17.02 4.91 -11.96
CA THR A 80 -16.66 3.53 -12.33
C THR A 80 -15.14 3.38 -12.47
N ALA A 81 -14.48 4.30 -13.18
CA ALA A 81 -13.03 4.24 -13.37
C ALA A 81 -12.28 4.39 -12.05
N CYS A 82 -12.70 5.31 -11.19
CA CYS A 82 -12.09 5.52 -9.90
C CYS A 82 -12.27 4.32 -8.98
N MET A 83 -13.41 3.65 -9.05
CA MET A 83 -13.63 2.43 -8.26
C MET A 83 -12.69 1.31 -8.69
N HIS A 84 -12.44 1.15 -9.99
CA HIS A 84 -11.46 0.18 -10.48
C HIS A 84 -10.06 0.51 -10.01
N LEU A 85 -9.65 1.77 -10.10
CA LEU A 85 -8.35 2.22 -9.64
C LEU A 85 -8.19 2.02 -8.14
N HIS A 86 -9.24 2.35 -7.38
CA HIS A 86 -9.23 2.17 -5.94
C HIS A 86 -9.06 0.69 -5.56
N PHE A 87 -9.76 -0.19 -6.26
CA PHE A 87 -9.65 -1.63 -6.03
C PHE A 87 -8.22 -2.13 -6.24
N ILE A 88 -7.57 -1.68 -7.32
CA ILE A 88 -6.19 -2.03 -7.61
C ILE A 88 -5.26 -1.48 -6.52
N ALA A 89 -5.44 -0.20 -6.16
CA ALA A 89 -4.62 0.44 -5.12
C ALA A 89 -4.75 -0.28 -3.77
N LYS A 90 -5.97 -0.69 -3.42
CA LYS A 90 -6.22 -1.41 -2.17
C LYS A 90 -5.52 -2.77 -2.16
N ASN A 91 -5.51 -3.47 -3.28
CA ASN A 91 -4.83 -4.75 -3.38
C ASN A 91 -3.30 -4.58 -3.25
N ILE A 92 -2.74 -3.54 -3.86
CA ILE A 92 -1.31 -3.26 -3.75
C ILE A 92 -0.97 -2.92 -2.29
N GLU A 93 -1.79 -2.13 -1.64
CA GLU A 93 -1.59 -1.76 -0.24
C GLU A 93 -1.62 -3.00 0.67
N ARG A 94 -2.53 -3.93 0.42
CA ARG A 94 -2.57 -5.21 1.13
C ARG A 94 -1.31 -6.04 0.93
N MET A 95 -0.77 -6.04 -0.28
CA MET A 95 0.50 -6.71 -0.55
C MET A 95 1.61 -6.11 0.30
N GLY A 96 1.64 -4.78 0.45
CA GLY A 96 2.57 -4.10 1.33
C GLY A 96 2.42 -4.54 2.78
N ASP A 97 1.20 -4.71 3.25
CA ASP A 97 0.93 -5.20 4.60
C ASP A 97 1.47 -6.62 4.81
N HIS A 98 1.32 -7.49 3.83
CA HIS A 98 1.87 -8.84 3.90
C HIS A 98 3.40 -8.81 3.93
N VAL A 99 4.01 -7.93 3.14
CA VAL A 99 5.47 -7.75 3.15
C VAL A 99 5.95 -7.29 4.52
N THR A 100 5.24 -6.34 5.12
CA THR A 100 5.55 -5.87 6.47
C THR A 100 5.46 -7.00 7.49
N SER A 101 4.44 -7.86 7.38
CA SER A 101 4.30 -9.02 8.26
C SER A 101 5.50 -9.97 8.15
N ILE A 102 6.01 -10.19 6.94
CA ILE A 102 7.21 -10.98 6.73
C ILE A 102 8.40 -10.35 7.47
N CYS A 103 8.56 -9.03 7.37
CA CYS A 103 9.65 -8.31 8.03
C CYS A 103 9.54 -8.38 9.54
N GLU A 104 8.33 -8.29 10.09
CA GLU A 104 8.09 -8.45 11.52
C GLU A 104 8.53 -9.85 11.99
N GLN A 105 8.24 -10.87 11.20
CA GLN A 105 8.70 -12.24 11.49
C GLN A 105 10.22 -12.34 11.47
N VAL A 106 10.88 -11.67 10.51
CA VAL A 106 12.34 -11.66 10.44
C VAL A 106 12.94 -11.04 11.70
N VAL A 107 12.39 -9.91 12.16
CA VAL A 107 12.85 -9.27 13.39
C VAL A 107 12.65 -10.19 14.58
N PHE A 108 11.48 -10.81 14.67
CA PHE A 108 11.17 -11.74 15.77
C PHE A 108 12.13 -12.93 15.79
N LEU A 109 12.42 -13.53 14.64
CA LEU A 109 13.32 -14.68 14.56
C LEU A 109 14.75 -14.32 14.93
N ALA A 110 15.15 -13.07 14.66
CA ALA A 110 16.51 -12.63 14.93
C ALA A 110 16.71 -12.14 16.36
N THR A 111 15.70 -11.49 16.95
CA THR A 111 15.82 -10.82 18.24
C THR A 111 14.99 -11.45 19.35
N GLY A 112 14.03 -12.30 19.00
CA GLY A 112 13.08 -12.86 19.96
C GLY A 112 11.98 -11.91 20.37
N GLU A 113 11.94 -10.70 19.80
CA GLU A 113 10.94 -9.68 20.12
C GLU A 113 10.35 -9.10 18.84
N LEU A 114 9.04 -8.79 18.88
CA LEU A 114 8.41 -8.06 17.79
C LEU A 114 8.91 -6.61 17.81
N PRO A 115 8.88 -5.90 16.66
CA PRO A 115 9.26 -4.49 16.62
C PRO A 115 8.50 -3.70 17.67
N SER A 116 9.24 -2.90 18.45
CA SER A 116 8.68 -2.16 19.58
C SER A 116 7.85 -0.96 19.17
N ASP A 117 7.99 -0.54 17.93
CA ASP A 117 7.36 0.68 17.44
C ASP A 117 6.16 0.28 16.57
N PRO A 118 4.94 0.25 17.14
CA PRO A 118 3.78 -0.15 16.36
C PRO A 118 3.58 0.84 15.21
N ARG A 119 3.52 0.31 14.02
CA ARG A 119 3.31 1.11 12.82
C ARG A 119 1.90 1.69 12.83
N PRO A 120 1.75 3.03 12.87
CA PRO A 120 0.43 3.61 12.75
C PRO A 120 -0.11 3.38 11.35
N LYS A 121 -1.28 2.78 11.27
CA LYS A 121 -1.94 2.54 9.99
C LYS A 121 -2.74 3.78 9.63
N GLY A 122 -2.32 4.47 8.58
CA GLY A 122 -2.98 5.69 8.13
C GLY A 122 -4.10 5.46 7.11
N ASP A 123 -4.61 4.26 7.00
CA ASP A 123 -5.59 3.89 6.00
C ASP A 123 -6.98 4.42 6.36
N LEU A 124 -7.45 5.41 5.59
CA LEU A 124 -8.75 6.02 5.79
C LEU A 124 -9.90 5.19 5.22
N THR A 125 -9.61 4.17 4.42
CA THR A 125 -10.62 3.33 3.78
C THR A 125 -11.01 2.11 4.60
N SER A 126 -10.20 1.79 5.61
CA SER A 126 -10.37 0.60 6.42
C SER A 126 -10.74 1.00 7.83
N LEU A 127 -12.04 1.10 8.08
CA LEU A 127 -12.55 1.30 9.43
C LEU A 127 -12.72 -0.09 10.05
N ASP A 128 -11.63 -0.60 10.64
CA ASP A 128 -11.66 -1.88 11.35
C ASP A 128 -11.89 -1.60 12.82
N PRO A 129 -13.08 -1.93 13.35
CA PRO A 129 -13.37 -1.68 14.76
C PRO A 129 -12.46 -2.47 15.71
N ASP A 130 -11.84 -3.53 15.22
CA ASP A 130 -10.93 -4.33 16.04
C ASP A 130 -9.61 -3.61 16.31
N ILE A 131 -9.25 -2.61 15.52
CA ILE A 131 -8.01 -1.86 15.71
C ILE A 131 -7.99 -1.22 17.09
N SER A 132 -9.11 -0.68 17.54
CA SER A 132 -9.20 -0.03 18.85
C SER A 132 -9.13 -1.03 20.00
N LEU A 133 -9.40 -2.31 19.75
CA LEU A 133 -9.36 -3.37 20.75
C LEU A 133 -8.01 -4.07 20.83
N ARG A 134 -7.15 -3.87 19.84
CA ARG A 134 -5.80 -4.44 19.83
C ARG A 134 -4.90 -3.61 20.75
N LYS A 135 -4.41 -4.24 21.74
CA LYS A 135 -3.53 -3.62 22.73
C LYS A 135 -2.13 -4.20 22.66
#